data_81df6a1aadf6db65b11ea94cfa5f0a54
#
_entry.id   81df6a1aadf6db65b11ea94cfa5f0a54
#
_cell.length_a   1.000
_cell.length_b   1.000
_cell.length_c   1.000
_cell.angle_alpha   90.00
_cell.angle_beta   90.00
_cell.angle_gamma   90.00
#
_symmetry.space_group_name_H-M   'P 1'
#
loop_
_entity.id
_entity.type
_entity.pdbx_description
1 polymer ?
#
loop_
_entity_poly.entity_id
_entity_poly.type
_entity_poly.pdbx_seq_one_letter_code
_entity_poly.pdbx_strand_id
1 'polypeptide(L)'
;MLNEAWKRRLIHIAHSGMGNEFNLKTRMEYPKTVLGQKIYQSKTMSYSFPWLHKIKGTIIKNEILAPYTSIQIGGPADILIFPQDVRDIQTILKNKGSQPLFTLGEGTNLLVRDQGIRGVVISLKDSFKEIKRPLFFRKKTGKRRAAIKVGAGVKMSYLAKFAARYSLTGIEYLVGIPGSLGGAIIMNAGAEGAEIGQVLRSVTRVTPDGDIQTLKRKELSFEYRKTIFPDSEGIIIEAELELEEGDRPEIQNAMDQQLSHRAQRQPLTVPNSGSIFKNPEGDTAGRLIESLGLKGLTVGNAGISIKHANFIVNKGGATASEVTRLIEHVQKEVTDRTGIKLQTEIVIAGE
;
A
#
# COMPACT_ATOMS: atom_id res chain seq x y z
N MET A 1 22.26 -22.40 -9.72
CA MET A 1 22.42 -22.63 -11.18
C MET A 1 21.09 -22.34 -11.83
N LEU A 2 20.95 -21.15 -12.41
CA LEU A 2 19.77 -20.72 -13.14
C LEU A 2 19.77 -21.37 -14.53
N ASN A 3 18.68 -22.04 -14.85
CA ASN A 3 18.50 -22.84 -16.06
C ASN A 3 18.65 -21.99 -17.34
N GLU A 4 19.47 -22.43 -18.26
CA GLU A 4 19.83 -21.81 -19.57
C GLU A 4 18.63 -21.42 -20.45
N ALA A 5 17.44 -21.99 -20.21
CA ALA A 5 16.21 -21.68 -20.91
C ALA A 5 15.70 -20.23 -20.67
N TRP A 6 16.10 -19.58 -19.56
CA TRP A 6 15.73 -18.20 -19.23
C TRP A 6 16.57 -17.17 -19.95
N LYS A 7 17.85 -17.48 -20.24
CA LYS A 7 18.77 -16.57 -20.96
C LYS A 7 18.38 -16.38 -22.42
N ARG A 8 17.83 -17.39 -23.08
CA ARG A 8 17.43 -17.31 -24.51
C ARG A 8 16.16 -16.50 -24.77
N ARG A 9 15.30 -16.27 -23.77
CA ARG A 9 14.07 -15.47 -23.92
C ARG A 9 14.26 -13.96 -23.80
N LEU A 10 15.34 -13.51 -23.16
CA LEU A 10 15.66 -12.07 -23.00
C LEU A 10 16.39 -11.47 -24.22
N ILE A 11 17.01 -12.28 -25.07
CA ILE A 11 17.77 -11.79 -26.24
C ILE A 11 16.88 -11.56 -27.46
N HIS A 12 15.65 -12.14 -27.50
CA HIS A 12 14.75 -12.00 -28.66
C HIS A 12 13.85 -10.76 -28.65
N ILE A 13 13.83 -9.98 -27.55
CA ILE A 13 13.01 -8.77 -27.40
C ILE A 13 13.76 -7.49 -27.81
N ALA A 14 15.08 -7.57 -28.04
CA ALA A 14 15.92 -6.41 -28.32
C ALA A 14 16.11 -6.07 -29.81
N HIS A 15 15.55 -6.83 -30.77
CA HIS A 15 15.85 -6.68 -32.20
C HIS A 15 14.65 -6.67 -33.15
N SER A 16 13.50 -6.14 -32.78
CA SER A 16 12.47 -5.77 -33.76
C SER A 16 11.86 -4.41 -33.45
N GLY A 17 12.47 -3.37 -34.01
CA GLY A 17 11.77 -2.10 -34.20
C GLY A 17 10.75 -2.23 -35.30
N MET A 18 9.53 -1.77 -35.04
CA MET A 18 8.58 -1.03 -35.89
C MET A 18 7.14 -1.25 -35.41
N GLY A 19 6.51 -0.16 -35.16
CA GLY A 19 5.08 0.21 -35.04
C GLY A 19 4.00 -0.86 -35.06
N ASN A 20 3.15 -0.78 -34.08
CA ASN A 20 1.68 -0.71 -34.10
C ASN A 20 1.10 -1.31 -32.82
N GLU A 21 0.11 -0.62 -32.30
CA GLU A 21 -0.94 -1.02 -31.33
C GLU A 21 -0.75 -2.34 -30.56
N PHE A 22 -0.23 -2.25 -29.35
CA PHE A 22 -0.19 -3.36 -28.41
C PHE A 22 -1.49 -3.41 -27.59
N ASN A 23 -2.39 -4.26 -28.01
CA ASN A 23 -3.54 -4.74 -27.26
C ASN A 23 -3.04 -5.77 -26.23
N LEU A 24 -2.62 -5.32 -25.04
CA LEU A 24 -2.07 -6.18 -23.98
C LEU A 24 -3.21 -6.88 -23.22
N LYS A 25 -3.83 -7.87 -23.83
CA LYS A 25 -4.46 -9.00 -23.13
C LYS A 25 -3.47 -10.17 -23.05
N THR A 26 -2.42 -10.02 -22.30
CA THR A 26 -1.59 -11.16 -21.89
C THR A 26 -1.76 -11.37 -20.40
N ARG A 27 -2.71 -12.24 -20.06
CA ARG A 27 -2.84 -12.86 -18.75
C ARG A 27 -1.54 -13.63 -18.49
N MET A 28 -0.70 -13.19 -17.55
CA MET A 28 0.38 -14.03 -17.06
C MET A 28 -0.25 -15.21 -16.32
N GLU A 29 -0.29 -16.37 -16.95
CA GLU A 29 -0.57 -17.63 -16.27
C GLU A 29 0.66 -18.00 -15.44
N TYR A 30 0.53 -17.92 -14.13
CA TYR A 30 1.48 -18.53 -13.22
C TYR A 30 1.31 -20.05 -13.28
N PRO A 31 2.41 -20.82 -13.31
CA PRO A 31 2.31 -22.29 -13.38
C PRO A 31 1.60 -22.83 -12.14
N LYS A 32 0.52 -23.58 -12.38
CA LYS A 32 -0.27 -24.30 -11.38
C LYS A 32 0.43 -25.59 -10.95
N THR A 33 1.66 -25.54 -10.49
CA THR A 33 2.26 -26.74 -9.88
C THR A 33 3.47 -26.39 -9.07
N VAL A 34 3.44 -26.92 -7.87
CA VAL A 34 4.40 -27.25 -6.84
C VAL A 34 4.17 -26.46 -5.57
N LEU A 35 3.32 -27.02 -4.70
CA LEU A 35 3.60 -27.16 -3.26
C LEU A 35 2.43 -27.94 -2.63
N GLY A 36 2.78 -28.95 -1.84
CA GLY A 36 1.86 -29.89 -1.25
C GLY A 36 0.62 -29.25 -0.65
N GLN A 37 -0.55 -29.76 -1.05
CA GLN A 37 -1.86 -29.37 -0.56
C GLN A 37 -1.93 -29.62 0.96
N LYS A 38 -1.68 -28.59 1.76
CA LYS A 38 -2.32 -28.50 3.07
C LYS A 38 -3.75 -28.07 2.79
N ILE A 39 -4.66 -29.05 2.84
CA ILE A 39 -6.10 -28.78 2.82
C ILE A 39 -6.41 -27.98 4.08
N TYR A 40 -6.53 -26.66 3.93
CA TYR A 40 -7.10 -25.81 4.97
C TYR A 40 -8.60 -26.10 5.00
N GLN A 41 -9.04 -26.90 5.98
CA GLN A 41 -10.45 -27.00 6.32
C GLN A 41 -10.84 -25.65 6.95
N SER A 42 -11.25 -24.67 6.12
CA SER A 42 -11.89 -23.46 6.60
C SER A 42 -13.24 -23.84 7.17
N LYS A 43 -13.53 -23.44 8.41
CA LYS A 43 -14.91 -23.30 8.89
C LYS A 43 -15.58 -22.28 7.97
N THR A 44 -16.24 -22.75 6.93
CA THR A 44 -16.99 -21.91 5.99
C THR A 44 -18.17 -21.32 6.75
N MET A 45 -18.03 -20.09 7.26
CA MET A 45 -19.20 -19.26 7.46
C MET A 45 -19.75 -18.95 6.06
N SER A 46 -20.86 -19.57 5.71
CA SER A 46 -21.52 -19.39 4.41
C SER A 46 -22.18 -18.02 4.37
N TYR A 47 -21.40 -16.99 4.05
CA TYR A 47 -21.99 -15.70 3.68
C TYR A 47 -22.64 -15.85 2.29
N SER A 48 -23.92 -15.45 2.19
CA SER A 48 -24.60 -15.33 0.93
C SER A 48 -24.38 -13.92 0.36
N PHE A 49 -23.97 -13.84 -0.91
CA PHE A 49 -23.70 -12.58 -1.59
C PHE A 49 -24.63 -12.45 -2.82
N PRO A 50 -25.97 -12.39 -2.64
CA PRO A 50 -26.91 -12.40 -3.76
C PRO A 50 -26.82 -11.17 -4.65
N TRP A 51 -26.20 -10.10 -4.16
CA TRP A 51 -26.04 -8.82 -4.86
C TRP A 51 -24.81 -8.75 -5.80
N LEU A 52 -23.95 -9.76 -5.80
CA LEU A 52 -22.73 -9.76 -6.64
C LEU A 52 -23.03 -9.59 -8.13
N HIS A 53 -24.18 -10.07 -8.62
CA HIS A 53 -24.59 -9.89 -10.01
C HIS A 53 -24.78 -8.42 -10.43
N LYS A 54 -24.90 -7.48 -9.47
CA LYS A 54 -25.04 -6.05 -9.71
C LYS A 54 -23.69 -5.34 -9.87
N ILE A 55 -22.58 -6.01 -9.57
CA ILE A 55 -21.23 -5.46 -9.68
C ILE A 55 -20.74 -5.62 -11.12
N LYS A 56 -20.24 -4.54 -11.69
CA LYS A 56 -19.67 -4.51 -13.05
C LYS A 56 -18.18 -4.87 -13.06
N GLY A 57 -17.51 -4.62 -11.96
CA GLY A 57 -16.09 -4.93 -11.77
C GLY A 57 -15.81 -6.42 -11.68
N THR A 58 -14.54 -6.78 -11.53
CA THR A 58 -14.11 -8.18 -11.43
C THR A 58 -14.35 -8.71 -10.03
N ILE A 59 -14.91 -9.92 -9.92
CA ILE A 59 -15.18 -10.63 -8.68
C ILE A 59 -14.42 -11.94 -8.70
N ILE A 60 -13.64 -12.21 -7.64
CA ILE A 60 -12.92 -13.48 -7.47
C ILE A 60 -13.29 -14.04 -6.10
N LYS A 61 -13.66 -15.33 -6.06
CA LYS A 61 -14.02 -16.04 -4.83
C LYS A 61 -12.85 -16.86 -4.32
N ASN A 62 -12.67 -16.91 -3.01
CA ASN A 62 -11.61 -17.68 -2.34
C ASN A 62 -10.21 -17.37 -2.90
N GLU A 63 -9.94 -16.09 -3.16
CA GLU A 63 -8.68 -15.64 -3.75
C GLU A 63 -7.60 -15.51 -2.71
N ILE A 64 -6.44 -16.14 -2.95
CA ILE A 64 -5.27 -16.01 -2.09
C ILE A 64 -4.72 -14.59 -2.16
N LEU A 65 -4.57 -13.93 -1.00
CA LEU A 65 -4.17 -12.52 -0.94
C LEU A 65 -2.65 -12.30 -0.95
N ALA A 66 -1.82 -13.33 -0.82
CA ALA A 66 -0.36 -13.20 -0.89
C ALA A 66 0.14 -12.43 -2.12
N PRO A 67 -0.36 -12.64 -3.37
CA PRO A 67 0.06 -11.86 -4.55
C PRO A 67 -0.34 -10.38 -4.51
N TYR A 68 -1.21 -9.99 -3.60
CA TYR A 68 -1.73 -8.63 -3.44
C TYR A 68 -1.08 -7.87 -2.28
N THR A 69 -0.10 -8.48 -1.62
CA THR A 69 0.72 -7.86 -0.56
C THR A 69 2.18 -7.79 -0.98
N SER A 70 2.88 -6.71 -0.60
CA SER A 70 4.29 -6.55 -0.94
C SER A 70 5.21 -7.54 -0.20
N ILE A 71 4.76 -8.06 0.94
CA ILE A 71 5.47 -9.13 1.68
C ILE A 71 5.22 -10.52 1.08
N GLN A 72 4.28 -10.65 0.15
CA GLN A 72 3.88 -11.92 -0.49
C GLN A 72 3.41 -12.97 0.52
N ILE A 73 2.67 -12.54 1.54
CA ILE A 73 2.05 -13.38 2.55
C ILE A 73 0.58 -13.01 2.65
N GLY A 74 -0.30 -14.00 2.75
CA GLY A 74 -1.72 -13.78 2.99
C GLY A 74 -2.57 -14.98 2.60
N GLY A 75 -3.48 -15.37 3.49
CA GLY A 75 -4.50 -16.38 3.24
C GLY A 75 -5.62 -15.87 2.30
N PRO A 76 -6.68 -16.66 2.10
CA PRO A 76 -7.74 -16.36 1.14
C PRO A 76 -8.67 -15.24 1.60
N ALA A 77 -9.19 -14.45 0.65
CA ALA A 77 -10.39 -13.64 0.84
C ALA A 77 -11.61 -14.45 0.42
N ASP A 78 -12.72 -14.39 1.17
CA ASP A 78 -13.96 -15.04 0.74
C ASP A 78 -14.41 -14.48 -0.60
N ILE A 79 -14.44 -13.14 -0.73
CA ILE A 79 -14.74 -12.43 -1.97
C ILE A 79 -13.73 -11.29 -2.14
N LEU A 80 -13.02 -11.27 -3.25
CA LEU A 80 -12.21 -10.14 -3.68
C LEU A 80 -12.88 -9.43 -4.85
N ILE A 81 -13.11 -8.12 -4.73
CA ILE A 81 -13.77 -7.29 -5.75
C ILE A 81 -12.83 -6.19 -6.22
N PHE A 82 -12.67 -6.06 -7.53
CA PHE A 82 -12.04 -4.91 -8.18
C PHE A 82 -13.17 -4.07 -8.78
N PRO A 83 -13.65 -3.02 -8.09
CA PRO A 83 -14.77 -2.22 -8.56
C PRO A 83 -14.40 -1.50 -9.87
N GLN A 84 -15.32 -1.44 -10.81
CA GLN A 84 -15.10 -0.71 -12.05
C GLN A 84 -15.23 0.81 -11.83
N ASP A 85 -16.21 1.22 -11.02
CA ASP A 85 -16.51 2.62 -10.74
C ASP A 85 -17.07 2.80 -9.31
N VAL A 86 -17.46 4.03 -8.99
CA VAL A 86 -18.04 4.37 -7.69
C VAL A 86 -19.37 3.66 -7.42
N ARG A 87 -20.14 3.31 -8.46
CA ARG A 87 -21.45 2.64 -8.30
C ARG A 87 -21.27 1.23 -7.78
N ASP A 88 -20.19 0.55 -8.17
CA ASP A 88 -19.86 -0.75 -7.59
C ASP A 88 -19.59 -0.64 -6.09
N ILE A 89 -18.80 0.36 -5.67
CA ILE A 89 -18.54 0.61 -4.24
C ILE A 89 -19.83 0.90 -3.47
N GLN A 90 -20.68 1.77 -4.02
CA GLN A 90 -21.99 2.08 -3.43
C GLN A 90 -22.87 0.82 -3.33
N THR A 91 -22.88 -0.01 -4.38
CA THR A 91 -23.63 -1.26 -4.39
C THR A 91 -23.14 -2.22 -3.30
N ILE A 92 -21.82 -2.37 -3.14
CA ILE A 92 -21.23 -3.19 -2.07
C ILE A 92 -21.65 -2.68 -0.71
N LEU A 93 -21.45 -1.40 -0.43
CA LEU A 93 -21.72 -0.79 0.87
C LEU A 93 -23.20 -0.92 1.26
N LYS A 94 -24.13 -0.64 0.33
CA LYS A 94 -25.57 -0.75 0.56
C LYS A 94 -26.09 -2.18 0.72
N ASN A 95 -25.39 -3.17 0.21
CA ASN A 95 -25.90 -4.55 0.19
C ASN A 95 -25.10 -5.54 1.05
N LYS A 96 -23.90 -5.16 1.56
CA LYS A 96 -23.07 -6.05 2.38
C LYS A 96 -23.71 -6.44 3.72
N GLY A 97 -24.68 -5.64 4.22
CA GLY A 97 -25.26 -5.86 5.55
C GLY A 97 -24.18 -5.86 6.64
N SER A 98 -24.23 -6.87 7.53
CA SER A 98 -23.25 -7.06 8.61
C SER A 98 -21.95 -7.74 8.17
N GLN A 99 -21.79 -8.05 6.88
CA GLN A 99 -20.57 -8.71 6.40
C GLN A 99 -19.35 -7.82 6.60
N PRO A 100 -18.22 -8.37 7.09
CA PRO A 100 -16.98 -7.66 7.20
C PRO A 100 -16.54 -7.10 5.84
N LEU A 101 -15.95 -5.91 5.84
CA LEU A 101 -15.44 -5.25 4.67
C LEU A 101 -14.00 -4.80 4.94
N PHE A 102 -13.10 -5.11 4.02
CA PHE A 102 -11.72 -4.67 4.06
C PHE A 102 -11.36 -3.96 2.75
N THR A 103 -10.78 -2.76 2.85
CA THR A 103 -10.30 -2.03 1.67
C THR A 103 -8.81 -2.24 1.50
N LEU A 104 -8.43 -2.81 0.38
CA LEU A 104 -7.06 -3.12 0.00
C LEU A 104 -6.55 -2.10 -1.04
N GLY A 105 -5.47 -1.39 -0.70
CA GLY A 105 -4.70 -0.60 -1.66
C GLY A 105 -3.66 -1.46 -2.39
N GLU A 106 -2.42 -1.02 -2.41
CA GLU A 106 -1.29 -1.79 -2.99
C GLU A 106 -0.71 -2.87 -2.03
N GLY A 107 -1.28 -3.05 -0.84
CA GLY A 107 -0.84 -4.05 0.13
C GLY A 107 0.58 -3.86 0.67
N THR A 108 1.09 -2.63 0.69
CA THR A 108 2.49 -2.32 1.01
C THR A 108 2.77 -2.10 2.50
N ASN A 109 1.72 -1.98 3.31
CA ASN A 109 1.79 -1.87 4.77
C ASN A 109 0.81 -2.87 5.43
N LEU A 110 0.74 -4.08 4.89
CA LEU A 110 -0.28 -5.07 5.26
C LEU A 110 0.34 -6.46 5.42
N LEU A 111 -0.02 -7.12 6.53
CA LEU A 111 0.13 -8.55 6.74
C LEU A 111 -1.26 -9.17 6.84
N VAL A 112 -1.63 -10.01 5.89
CA VAL A 112 -2.85 -10.80 5.96
C VAL A 112 -2.53 -12.13 6.63
N ARG A 113 -3.31 -12.48 7.66
CA ARG A 113 -3.14 -13.73 8.42
C ARG A 113 -3.40 -14.95 7.55
N ASP A 114 -2.91 -16.11 7.99
CA ASP A 114 -2.88 -17.34 7.21
C ASP A 114 -4.27 -17.89 6.87
N GLN A 115 -5.28 -17.67 7.74
CA GLN A 115 -6.67 -18.03 7.46
C GLN A 115 -7.39 -17.05 6.52
N GLY A 116 -6.77 -15.89 6.26
CA GLY A 116 -7.28 -14.91 5.31
C GLY A 116 -8.31 -13.94 5.87
N ILE A 117 -9.07 -13.29 5.01
CA ILE A 117 -10.05 -12.26 5.36
C ILE A 117 -11.46 -12.77 5.04
N ARG A 118 -12.32 -12.78 6.07
CA ARG A 118 -13.74 -13.13 5.91
C ARG A 118 -14.52 -11.94 5.36
N GLY A 119 -15.58 -12.24 4.60
CA GLY A 119 -16.46 -11.24 4.01
C GLY A 119 -15.94 -10.70 2.68
N VAL A 120 -15.95 -9.39 2.51
CA VAL A 120 -15.64 -8.71 1.26
C VAL A 120 -14.33 -7.95 1.35
N VAL A 121 -13.40 -8.21 0.44
CA VAL A 121 -12.22 -7.38 0.20
C VAL A 121 -12.44 -6.57 -1.07
N ILE A 122 -12.33 -5.24 -0.98
CA ILE A 122 -12.36 -4.32 -2.13
C ILE A 122 -10.92 -3.90 -2.44
N SER A 123 -10.44 -4.17 -3.65
CA SER A 123 -9.15 -3.69 -4.11
C SER A 123 -9.30 -2.54 -5.08
N LEU A 124 -8.72 -1.38 -4.74
CA LEU A 124 -8.71 -0.19 -5.61
C LEU A 124 -7.49 -0.16 -6.56
N LYS A 125 -6.68 -1.22 -6.57
CA LYS A 125 -5.44 -1.32 -7.35
C LYS A 125 -5.63 -1.01 -8.84
N ASP A 126 -6.78 -1.38 -9.40
CA ASP A 126 -7.07 -1.21 -10.84
C ASP A 126 -8.11 -0.13 -11.14
N SER A 127 -8.61 0.57 -10.11
CA SER A 127 -9.63 1.62 -10.19
C SER A 127 -9.10 2.96 -9.73
N PHE A 128 -9.79 4.05 -10.07
CA PHE A 128 -9.51 5.41 -9.59
C PHE A 128 -8.06 5.86 -9.80
N LYS A 129 -7.51 5.60 -11.00
CA LYS A 129 -6.11 5.91 -11.37
C LYS A 129 -5.94 7.23 -12.13
N GLU A 130 -6.98 8.03 -12.25
CA GLU A 130 -6.92 9.29 -12.98
C GLU A 130 -6.20 10.36 -12.17
N ILE A 131 -5.35 11.17 -12.85
CA ILE A 131 -4.81 12.43 -12.34
C ILE A 131 -5.31 13.52 -13.27
N LYS A 132 -6.10 14.47 -12.75
CA LYS A 132 -6.56 15.63 -13.51
C LYS A 132 -5.41 16.60 -13.76
N ARG A 133 -5.49 17.35 -14.88
CA ARG A 133 -4.54 18.41 -15.17
C ARG A 133 -4.51 19.44 -14.04
N PRO A 134 -3.33 19.91 -13.59
CA PRO A 134 -3.20 20.91 -12.54
C PRO A 134 -3.93 22.22 -12.88
N LEU A 135 -4.68 22.75 -11.92
CA LEU A 135 -5.33 24.05 -12.00
C LEU A 135 -4.46 25.07 -11.26
N PHE A 136 -3.76 25.91 -12.01
CA PHE A 136 -2.85 26.92 -11.46
C PHE A 136 -3.59 28.15 -10.97
N PHE A 137 -3.15 28.70 -9.83
CA PHE A 137 -3.66 29.94 -9.24
C PHE A 137 -2.55 30.66 -8.44
N ARG A 138 -2.79 31.91 -8.05
CA ARG A 138 -1.89 32.66 -7.16
C ARG A 138 -2.61 32.97 -5.86
N LYS A 139 -1.97 32.76 -4.73
CA LYS A 139 -2.39 33.28 -3.43
C LYS A 139 -1.92 34.72 -3.23
N LYS A 140 -2.49 35.41 -2.25
CA LYS A 140 -2.08 36.78 -1.86
C LYS A 140 -0.57 36.88 -1.53
N THR A 141 0.08 35.78 -1.17
CA THR A 141 1.53 35.68 -0.91
C THR A 141 2.40 35.79 -2.18
N GLY A 142 1.79 35.87 -3.37
CA GLY A 142 2.48 36.00 -4.65
C GLY A 142 2.99 34.68 -5.27
N LYS A 143 3.19 33.62 -4.49
CA LYS A 143 3.63 32.32 -5.01
C LYS A 143 2.55 31.67 -5.85
N ARG A 144 2.96 31.11 -6.99
CA ARG A 144 2.08 30.31 -7.85
C ARG A 144 1.90 28.91 -7.27
N ARG A 145 0.67 28.42 -7.25
CA ARG A 145 0.28 27.10 -6.75
C ARG A 145 -0.61 26.38 -7.77
N ALA A 146 -0.79 25.12 -7.58
CA ALA A 146 -1.72 24.32 -8.36
C ALA A 146 -2.54 23.39 -7.46
N ALA A 147 -3.82 23.26 -7.80
CA ALA A 147 -4.69 22.22 -7.27
C ALA A 147 -4.72 21.04 -8.24
N ILE A 148 -4.53 19.83 -7.73
CA ILE A 148 -4.53 18.60 -8.52
C ILE A 148 -5.53 17.62 -7.91
N LYS A 149 -6.51 17.19 -8.69
CA LYS A 149 -7.41 16.08 -8.32
C LYS A 149 -6.80 14.76 -8.75
N VAL A 150 -6.76 13.82 -7.81
CA VAL A 150 -6.04 12.56 -7.96
C VAL A 150 -6.88 11.43 -7.41
N GLY A 151 -7.11 10.39 -8.20
CA GLY A 151 -7.83 9.20 -7.78
C GLY A 151 -7.05 8.38 -6.74
N ALA A 152 -7.79 7.75 -5.83
CA ALA A 152 -7.22 7.03 -4.68
C ALA A 152 -6.32 5.84 -5.07
N GLY A 153 -6.53 5.24 -6.25
CA GLY A 153 -5.71 4.15 -6.79
C GLY A 153 -4.40 4.58 -7.46
N VAL A 154 -4.12 5.89 -7.54
CA VAL A 154 -2.87 6.38 -8.14
C VAL A 154 -1.68 6.02 -7.25
N LYS A 155 -0.63 5.44 -7.85
CA LYS A 155 0.62 5.12 -7.15
C LYS A 155 1.37 6.39 -6.76
N MET A 156 1.89 6.42 -5.54
CA MET A 156 2.61 7.56 -4.97
C MET A 156 3.80 7.99 -5.84
N SER A 157 4.61 7.04 -6.28
CA SER A 157 5.75 7.32 -7.16
C SER A 157 5.35 7.90 -8.51
N TYR A 158 4.18 7.51 -9.04
CA TYR A 158 3.65 8.08 -10.28
C TYR A 158 3.15 9.50 -10.07
N LEU A 159 2.47 9.76 -8.95
CA LEU A 159 2.00 11.10 -8.55
C LEU A 159 3.16 12.08 -8.39
N ALA A 160 4.25 11.70 -7.70
CA ALA A 160 5.44 12.52 -7.55
C ALA A 160 6.07 12.87 -8.92
N LYS A 161 6.24 11.89 -9.79
CA LYS A 161 6.75 12.10 -11.16
C LYS A 161 5.81 12.96 -12.00
N PHE A 162 4.50 12.82 -11.82
CA PHE A 162 3.52 13.67 -12.50
C PHE A 162 3.66 15.13 -12.04
N ALA A 163 3.73 15.40 -10.74
CA ALA A 163 3.91 16.74 -10.19
C ALA A 163 5.22 17.40 -10.71
N ALA A 164 6.33 16.64 -10.72
CA ALA A 164 7.61 17.11 -11.24
C ALA A 164 7.57 17.55 -12.73
N ARG A 165 6.75 16.89 -13.57
CA ARG A 165 6.55 17.31 -14.98
C ARG A 165 5.91 18.69 -15.12
N TYR A 166 5.13 19.10 -14.12
CA TYR A 166 4.49 20.42 -14.05
C TYR A 166 5.27 21.41 -13.16
N SER A 167 6.51 21.10 -12.77
CA SER A 167 7.33 21.90 -11.86
C SER A 167 6.62 22.18 -10.53
N LEU A 168 5.94 21.18 -9.97
CA LEU A 168 5.22 21.29 -8.70
C LEU A 168 6.00 20.55 -7.60
N THR A 169 6.30 21.27 -6.53
CA THR A 169 7.09 20.82 -5.36
C THR A 169 6.21 20.53 -4.16
N GLY A 170 6.75 19.79 -3.18
CA GLY A 170 6.13 19.50 -1.88
C GLY A 170 5.72 18.04 -1.70
N ILE A 171 5.93 17.19 -2.71
CA ILE A 171 5.64 15.75 -2.64
C ILE A 171 6.76 14.86 -3.21
N GLU A 172 7.98 15.36 -3.30
CA GLU A 172 9.14 14.63 -3.83
C GLU A 172 9.42 13.34 -3.07
N TYR A 173 9.23 13.37 -1.74
CA TYR A 173 9.41 12.22 -0.86
C TYR A 173 8.51 11.03 -1.21
N LEU A 174 7.37 11.28 -1.86
CA LEU A 174 6.44 10.23 -2.27
C LEU A 174 7.02 9.31 -3.35
N VAL A 175 8.04 9.72 -4.09
CA VAL A 175 8.67 8.88 -5.11
C VAL A 175 9.24 7.60 -4.48
N GLY A 176 9.71 7.71 -3.26
CA GLY A 176 10.26 6.60 -2.48
C GLY A 176 9.22 5.79 -1.70
N ILE A 177 8.00 6.27 -1.49
CA ILE A 177 6.99 5.59 -0.69
C ILE A 177 6.15 4.67 -1.58
N PRO A 178 6.13 3.33 -1.34
CA PRO A 178 5.27 2.44 -2.08
C PRO A 178 3.82 2.57 -1.61
N GLY A 179 2.88 2.33 -2.50
CA GLY A 179 1.46 2.35 -2.18
C GLY A 179 0.66 3.29 -3.08
N SER A 180 -0.63 3.35 -2.83
CA SER A 180 -1.59 4.24 -3.50
C SER A 180 -1.93 5.46 -2.66
N LEU A 181 -2.45 6.50 -3.30
CA LEU A 181 -2.85 7.74 -2.63
C LEU A 181 -3.88 7.51 -1.52
N GLY A 182 -4.89 6.65 -1.76
CA GLY A 182 -5.90 6.34 -0.74
C GLY A 182 -5.27 5.75 0.53
N GLY A 183 -4.39 4.75 0.38
CA GLY A 183 -3.65 4.17 1.51
C GLY A 183 -2.71 5.18 2.18
N ALA A 184 -2.05 6.03 1.39
CA ALA A 184 -1.19 7.08 1.92
C ALA A 184 -1.96 8.12 2.75
N ILE A 185 -3.18 8.48 2.35
CA ILE A 185 -4.04 9.40 3.12
C ILE A 185 -4.46 8.75 4.44
N ILE A 186 -4.93 7.49 4.43
CA ILE A 186 -5.32 6.77 5.66
C ILE A 186 -4.16 6.75 6.67
N MET A 187 -2.96 6.45 6.18
CA MET A 187 -1.76 6.34 7.01
C MET A 187 -1.07 7.68 7.28
N ASN A 188 -1.60 8.82 6.81
CA ASN A 188 -0.86 10.08 6.80
C ASN A 188 0.60 9.86 6.41
N ALA A 189 0.82 9.19 5.27
CA ALA A 189 2.14 8.73 4.86
C ALA A 189 3.12 9.89 4.71
N GLY A 190 4.33 9.71 5.22
CA GLY A 190 5.36 10.73 5.18
C GLY A 190 6.76 10.18 5.38
N ALA A 191 7.74 10.98 5.04
CA ALA A 191 9.16 10.75 5.24
C ALA A 191 9.88 12.09 5.45
N GLU A 192 10.95 12.07 6.28
CA GLU A 192 11.83 13.22 6.51
C GLU A 192 11.10 14.50 6.94
N GLY A 193 10.08 14.36 7.78
CA GLY A 193 9.29 15.48 8.32
C GLY A 193 8.17 15.99 7.41
N ALA A 194 8.05 15.47 6.19
CA ALA A 194 6.93 15.76 5.31
C ALA A 194 5.86 14.67 5.41
N GLU A 195 4.58 15.06 5.33
CA GLU A 195 3.42 14.17 5.39
C GLU A 195 2.35 14.59 4.37
N ILE A 196 1.59 13.62 3.85
CA ILE A 196 0.55 13.87 2.83
C ILE A 196 -0.53 14.87 3.32
N GLY A 197 -0.85 14.86 4.62
CA GLY A 197 -1.80 15.80 5.22
C GLY A 197 -1.40 17.27 5.08
N GLN A 198 -0.11 17.59 4.86
CA GLN A 198 0.37 18.98 4.70
C GLN A 198 -0.06 19.58 3.35
N VAL A 199 -0.15 18.75 2.31
CA VAL A 199 -0.52 19.17 0.95
C VAL A 199 -1.96 18.83 0.58
N LEU A 200 -2.67 18.12 1.46
CA LEU A 200 -4.05 17.73 1.24
C LEU A 200 -4.97 18.94 1.32
N ARG A 201 -5.88 19.10 0.36
CA ARG A 201 -6.92 20.13 0.32
C ARG A 201 -8.30 19.57 0.67
N SER A 202 -8.63 18.42 0.08
CA SER A 202 -9.86 17.68 0.37
C SER A 202 -9.73 16.20 0.01
N VAL A 203 -10.62 15.40 0.58
CA VAL A 203 -10.78 13.97 0.31
C VAL A 203 -12.22 13.70 -0.08
N THR A 204 -12.44 13.02 -1.18
CA THR A 204 -13.76 12.51 -1.58
C THR A 204 -13.79 11.01 -1.27
N ARG A 205 -14.82 10.59 -0.53
CA ARG A 205 -15.02 9.21 -0.09
C ARG A 205 -16.45 8.74 -0.36
N VAL A 206 -16.65 7.45 -0.36
CA VAL A 206 -17.97 6.85 -0.24
C VAL A 206 -18.14 6.46 1.23
N THR A 207 -19.18 7.01 1.88
CA THR A 207 -19.49 6.73 3.30
C THR A 207 -19.96 5.28 3.47
N PRO A 208 -20.00 4.72 4.69
CA PRO A 208 -20.57 3.40 4.93
C PRO A 208 -22.01 3.22 4.43
N ASP A 209 -22.79 4.29 4.38
CA ASP A 209 -24.16 4.30 3.85
C ASP A 209 -24.22 4.35 2.32
N GLY A 210 -23.07 4.50 1.67
CA GLY A 210 -22.93 4.53 0.21
C GLY A 210 -23.12 5.91 -0.40
N ASP A 211 -23.08 6.99 0.39
CA ASP A 211 -23.16 8.37 -0.09
C ASP A 211 -21.77 8.90 -0.44
N ILE A 212 -21.70 9.78 -1.44
CA ILE A 212 -20.46 10.45 -1.80
C ILE A 212 -20.32 11.72 -0.96
N GLN A 213 -19.22 11.81 -0.21
CA GLN A 213 -18.92 12.94 0.64
C GLN A 213 -17.53 13.49 0.35
N THR A 214 -17.41 14.82 0.31
CA THR A 214 -16.11 15.50 0.22
C THR A 214 -15.83 16.23 1.52
N LEU A 215 -14.75 15.83 2.20
CA LEU A 215 -14.24 16.46 3.42
C LEU A 215 -13.09 17.39 3.06
N LYS A 216 -13.14 18.64 3.53
CA LYS A 216 -12.02 19.57 3.44
C LYS A 216 -10.95 19.21 4.46
N ARG A 217 -9.68 19.59 4.22
CA ARG A 217 -8.57 19.33 5.13
C ARG A 217 -8.87 19.71 6.59
N LYS A 218 -9.55 20.84 6.82
CA LYS A 218 -9.89 21.31 8.16
C LYS A 218 -10.88 20.42 8.93
N GLU A 219 -11.57 19.52 8.26
CA GLU A 219 -12.50 18.54 8.84
C GLU A 219 -11.81 17.22 9.17
N LEU A 220 -10.51 17.10 8.87
CA LEU A 220 -9.66 15.96 9.17
C LEU A 220 -8.63 16.35 10.23
N SER A 221 -8.25 15.40 11.08
CA SER A 221 -7.11 15.54 11.98
C SER A 221 -6.00 14.57 11.57
N PHE A 222 -4.76 14.97 11.81
CA PHE A 222 -3.59 14.20 11.39
C PHE A 222 -2.68 13.94 12.58
N GLU A 223 -2.35 12.68 12.77
CA GLU A 223 -1.38 12.20 13.74
C GLU A 223 -0.25 11.46 13.03
N TYR A 224 0.81 11.16 13.73
CA TYR A 224 1.89 10.33 13.21
C TYR A 224 1.35 8.98 12.74
N ARG A 225 1.44 8.71 11.44
CA ARG A 225 0.95 7.49 10.79
C ARG A 225 -0.57 7.25 10.92
N LYS A 226 -1.35 8.33 10.99
CA LYS A 226 -2.81 8.21 11.05
C LYS A 226 -3.52 9.47 10.60
N THR A 227 -4.55 9.31 9.78
CA THR A 227 -5.56 10.35 9.53
C THR A 227 -6.84 9.99 10.30
N ILE A 228 -7.41 10.97 10.99
CA ILE A 228 -8.65 10.81 11.75
C ILE A 228 -9.77 11.50 10.97
N PHE A 229 -10.79 10.73 10.65
CA PHE A 229 -12.02 11.20 10.02
C PHE A 229 -13.05 11.53 11.10
N PRO A 230 -13.99 12.50 10.85
CA PRO A 230 -14.97 12.94 11.86
C PRO A 230 -15.95 11.84 12.29
N ASP A 231 -16.14 10.85 11.44
CA ASP A 231 -16.98 9.69 11.65
C ASP A 231 -16.20 8.42 11.26
N SER A 232 -16.80 7.49 10.52
CA SER A 232 -16.06 6.36 9.95
C SER A 232 -15.27 6.77 8.70
N GLU A 233 -14.20 6.03 8.39
CA GLU A 233 -13.31 6.36 7.27
C GLU A 233 -14.03 6.29 5.91
N GLY A 234 -14.93 5.35 5.70
CA GLY A 234 -15.51 5.06 4.40
C GLY A 234 -14.43 4.56 3.41
N ILE A 235 -14.70 4.70 2.11
CA ILE A 235 -13.77 4.31 1.05
C ILE A 235 -13.34 5.56 0.27
N ILE A 236 -12.08 5.94 0.39
CA ILE A 236 -11.52 7.08 -0.35
C ILE A 236 -11.47 6.74 -1.84
N ILE A 237 -12.01 7.63 -2.69
CA ILE A 237 -12.02 7.46 -4.15
C ILE A 237 -11.20 8.53 -4.88
N GLU A 238 -11.08 9.74 -4.32
CA GLU A 238 -10.34 10.87 -4.90
C GLU A 238 -9.81 11.78 -3.79
N ALA A 239 -8.73 12.48 -4.04
CA ALA A 239 -8.28 13.60 -3.22
C ALA A 239 -7.86 14.78 -4.08
N GLU A 240 -7.94 15.99 -3.52
CA GLU A 240 -7.38 17.20 -4.10
C GLU A 240 -6.17 17.63 -3.28
N LEU A 241 -5.03 17.80 -3.97
CA LEU A 241 -3.77 18.26 -3.39
C LEU A 241 -3.49 19.69 -3.83
N GLU A 242 -2.88 20.49 -2.95
CA GLU A 242 -2.39 21.82 -3.27
C GLU A 242 -0.86 21.82 -3.18
N LEU A 243 -0.20 22.06 -4.32
CA LEU A 243 1.25 22.08 -4.46
C LEU A 243 1.73 23.47 -4.87
N GLU A 244 2.99 23.79 -4.55
CA GLU A 244 3.64 25.03 -4.99
C GLU A 244 4.40 24.82 -6.31
N GLU A 245 4.52 25.87 -7.13
CA GLU A 245 5.44 25.87 -8.26
C GLU A 245 6.88 25.99 -7.73
N GLY A 246 7.77 25.13 -8.24
CA GLY A 246 9.18 25.07 -7.85
C GLY A 246 10.11 24.95 -9.04
N ASP A 247 11.41 24.89 -8.76
CA ASP A 247 12.43 24.66 -9.78
C ASP A 247 12.48 23.16 -10.14
N ARG A 248 12.36 22.84 -11.42
CA ARG A 248 12.28 21.45 -11.88
C ARG A 248 13.58 20.65 -11.65
N PRO A 249 14.78 21.17 -11.90
CA PRO A 249 16.04 20.55 -11.51
C PRO A 249 16.13 20.23 -10.02
N GLU A 250 15.74 21.15 -9.14
CA GLU A 250 15.74 20.93 -7.69
C GLU A 250 14.76 19.82 -7.27
N ILE A 251 13.55 19.82 -7.83
CA ILE A 251 12.55 18.77 -7.61
C ILE A 251 13.11 17.40 -8.04
N GLN A 252 13.71 17.31 -9.22
CA GLN A 252 14.28 16.06 -9.71
C GLN A 252 15.43 15.58 -8.82
N ASN A 253 16.33 16.47 -8.42
CA ASN A 253 17.45 16.15 -7.54
C ASN A 253 16.94 15.63 -6.17
N ALA A 254 15.94 16.29 -5.59
CA ALA A 254 15.32 15.82 -4.33
C ALA A 254 14.71 14.40 -4.48
N MET A 255 14.03 14.11 -5.59
CA MET A 255 13.49 12.78 -5.86
C MET A 255 14.59 11.73 -6.00
N ASP A 256 15.69 12.04 -6.70
CA ASP A 256 16.80 11.11 -6.91
C ASP A 256 17.55 10.83 -5.60
N GLN A 257 17.69 11.83 -4.74
CA GLN A 257 18.23 11.66 -3.38
C GLN A 257 17.35 10.73 -2.53
N GLN A 258 16.02 10.91 -2.55
CA GLN A 258 15.08 10.04 -1.84
C GLN A 258 15.20 8.59 -2.29
N LEU A 259 15.27 8.34 -3.59
CA LEU A 259 15.43 6.99 -4.13
C LEU A 259 16.78 6.37 -3.75
N SER A 260 17.86 7.15 -3.81
CA SER A 260 19.20 6.72 -3.42
C SER A 260 19.28 6.36 -1.92
N HIS A 261 18.81 7.26 -1.03
CA HIS A 261 18.77 7.00 0.42
C HIS A 261 17.99 5.73 0.75
N ARG A 262 16.85 5.54 0.10
CA ARG A 262 16.03 4.36 0.30
C ARG A 262 16.73 3.09 -0.19
N ALA A 263 17.32 3.10 -1.39
CA ALA A 263 18.04 1.97 -1.95
C ALA A 263 19.24 1.56 -1.08
N GLN A 264 19.92 2.52 -0.46
CA GLN A 264 21.04 2.24 0.43
C GLN A 264 20.61 1.60 1.75
N ARG A 265 19.46 2.00 2.33
CA ARG A 265 19.06 1.66 3.71
C ARG A 265 18.02 0.55 3.82
N GLN A 266 17.21 0.31 2.79
CA GLN A 266 16.08 -0.61 2.87
C GLN A 266 16.27 -1.87 2.01
N PRO A 267 15.69 -3.02 2.42
CA PRO A 267 15.82 -4.30 1.70
C PRO A 267 14.82 -4.38 0.51
N LEU A 268 15.02 -3.52 -0.51
CA LEU A 268 14.06 -3.36 -1.62
C LEU A 268 13.97 -4.56 -2.57
N THR A 269 14.94 -5.48 -2.51
CA THR A 269 15.02 -6.64 -3.42
C THR A 269 14.39 -7.91 -2.85
N VAL A 270 13.90 -7.86 -1.61
CA VAL A 270 13.27 -9.00 -0.92
C VAL A 270 11.86 -8.60 -0.50
N PRO A 271 10.84 -9.46 -0.65
CA PRO A 271 9.48 -9.16 -0.24
C PRO A 271 9.40 -8.74 1.24
N ASN A 272 8.78 -7.59 1.49
CA ASN A 272 8.60 -7.01 2.81
C ASN A 272 7.40 -6.05 2.80
N SER A 273 6.96 -5.58 3.95
CA SER A 273 5.84 -4.64 4.11
C SER A 273 6.26 -3.29 4.69
N GLY A 274 7.49 -2.87 4.44
CA GLY A 274 8.04 -1.63 5.02
C GLY A 274 8.43 -1.79 6.48
N SER A 275 8.39 -0.67 7.22
CA SER A 275 8.67 -0.64 8.66
C SER A 275 7.61 -1.38 9.45
N ILE A 276 8.03 -2.26 10.34
CA ILE A 276 7.12 -3.06 11.16
C ILE A 276 6.59 -2.26 12.36
N PHE A 277 7.45 -1.44 12.96
CA PHE A 277 7.12 -0.67 14.16
C PHE A 277 7.20 0.83 13.91
N LYS A 278 6.34 1.58 14.57
CA LYS A 278 6.44 3.04 14.70
C LYS A 278 7.68 3.40 15.48
N ASN A 279 8.29 4.53 15.14
CA ASN A 279 9.36 5.08 15.98
C ASN A 279 8.77 5.57 17.30
N PRO A 280 9.33 5.15 18.45
CA PRO A 280 8.95 5.69 19.74
C PRO A 280 9.48 7.14 19.89
N GLU A 281 8.96 7.86 20.88
CA GLU A 281 9.42 9.21 21.20
C GLU A 281 10.90 9.20 21.57
N GLY A 282 11.67 10.10 20.98
CA GLY A 282 13.10 10.28 21.23
C GLY A 282 14.03 9.23 20.63
N ASP A 283 13.50 8.21 19.92
CA ASP A 283 14.34 7.15 19.35
C ASP A 283 13.74 6.56 18.05
N THR A 284 14.48 5.64 17.42
CA THR A 284 13.98 4.89 16.27
C THR A 284 13.88 3.41 16.59
N ALA A 285 12.77 2.78 16.17
CA ALA A 285 12.59 1.33 16.36
C ALA A 285 13.74 0.52 15.72
N GLY A 286 14.24 0.97 14.56
CA GLY A 286 15.38 0.32 13.90
C GLY A 286 16.64 0.31 14.76
N ARG A 287 16.97 1.45 15.39
CA ARG A 287 18.15 1.55 16.27
C ARG A 287 18.02 0.66 17.51
N LEU A 288 16.86 0.68 18.15
CA LEU A 288 16.58 -0.17 19.31
C LEU A 288 16.73 -1.67 18.98
N ILE A 289 16.12 -2.13 17.90
CA ILE A 289 16.19 -3.54 17.48
C ILE A 289 17.63 -3.94 17.12
N GLU A 290 18.36 -3.05 16.44
CA GLU A 290 19.77 -3.28 16.07
C GLU A 290 20.69 -3.32 17.28
N SER A 291 20.52 -2.42 18.25
CA SER A 291 21.34 -2.38 19.48
C SER A 291 21.19 -3.63 20.34
N LEU A 292 20.09 -4.34 20.22
CA LEU A 292 19.83 -5.61 20.90
C LEU A 292 20.35 -6.83 20.12
N GLY A 293 21.01 -6.64 18.97
CA GLY A 293 21.57 -7.71 18.15
C GLY A 293 20.53 -8.57 17.42
N LEU A 294 19.31 -8.05 17.19
CA LEU A 294 18.21 -8.84 16.62
C LEU A 294 18.21 -8.87 15.08
N LYS A 295 19.12 -8.15 14.39
CA LYS A 295 19.27 -8.26 12.93
C LYS A 295 19.59 -9.70 12.52
N GLY A 296 18.94 -10.18 11.48
CA GLY A 296 19.16 -11.53 10.94
C GLY A 296 18.41 -12.64 11.70
N LEU A 297 17.78 -12.35 12.84
CA LEU A 297 16.93 -13.32 13.56
C LEU A 297 15.83 -13.83 12.65
N THR A 298 15.55 -15.14 12.70
CA THR A 298 14.57 -15.81 11.85
C THR A 298 13.60 -16.66 12.64
N VAL A 299 12.38 -16.75 12.14
CA VAL A 299 11.39 -17.75 12.55
C VAL A 299 10.85 -18.35 11.26
N GLY A 300 11.18 -19.62 11.00
CA GLY A 300 10.91 -20.27 9.74
C GLY A 300 11.52 -19.49 8.56
N ASN A 301 10.69 -19.10 7.59
CA ASN A 301 11.09 -18.34 6.42
C ASN A 301 10.94 -16.82 6.55
N ALA A 302 10.43 -16.32 7.67
CA ALA A 302 10.45 -14.90 8.01
C ALA A 302 11.74 -14.51 8.73
N GLY A 303 12.28 -13.32 8.46
CA GLY A 303 13.51 -12.88 9.11
C GLY A 303 13.60 -11.38 9.26
N ILE A 304 14.23 -10.90 10.36
CA ILE A 304 14.59 -9.49 10.52
C ILE A 304 15.72 -9.19 9.52
N SER A 305 15.52 -8.15 8.72
CA SER A 305 16.49 -7.77 7.68
C SER A 305 17.86 -7.42 8.28
N ILE A 306 18.93 -7.94 7.70
CA ILE A 306 20.30 -7.54 8.03
C ILE A 306 20.62 -6.10 7.60
N LYS A 307 19.87 -5.57 6.61
CA LYS A 307 20.06 -4.24 6.07
C LYS A 307 19.36 -3.17 6.93
N HIS A 308 18.15 -3.46 7.43
CA HIS A 308 17.36 -2.52 8.24
C HIS A 308 16.57 -3.28 9.30
N ALA A 309 16.92 -3.06 10.57
CA ALA A 309 16.38 -3.85 11.70
C ALA A 309 14.86 -3.72 11.90
N ASN A 310 14.24 -2.62 11.46
CA ASN A 310 12.77 -2.44 11.54
C ASN A 310 12.02 -3.04 10.32
N PHE A 311 12.66 -3.95 9.56
CA PHE A 311 12.04 -4.64 8.43
C PHE A 311 12.05 -6.15 8.65
N ILE A 312 10.90 -6.79 8.46
CA ILE A 312 10.80 -8.24 8.35
C ILE A 312 10.68 -8.58 6.86
N VAL A 313 11.50 -9.54 6.42
CA VAL A 313 11.55 -10.00 5.03
C VAL A 313 11.03 -11.44 4.92
N ASN A 314 10.31 -11.71 3.85
CA ASN A 314 9.93 -13.07 3.45
C ASN A 314 11.05 -13.66 2.60
N LYS A 315 11.73 -14.68 3.10
CA LYS A 315 12.84 -15.38 2.43
C LYS A 315 12.37 -16.41 1.38
N GLY A 316 11.05 -16.49 1.17
CA GLY A 316 10.38 -17.44 0.30
C GLY A 316 9.53 -18.44 1.09
N GLY A 317 8.17 -18.34 0.92
CA GLY A 317 7.22 -19.22 1.59
C GLY A 317 7.03 -18.98 3.09
N ALA A 318 7.34 -17.78 3.60
CA ALA A 318 7.01 -17.38 4.97
C ALA A 318 5.50 -17.33 5.19
N THR A 319 5.06 -17.60 6.42
CA THR A 319 3.67 -17.52 6.86
C THR A 319 3.44 -16.25 7.68
N ALA A 320 2.17 -15.81 7.80
CA ALA A 320 1.81 -14.70 8.68
C ALA A 320 2.08 -15.02 10.15
N SER A 321 1.88 -16.28 10.54
CA SER A 321 2.21 -16.77 11.88
C SER A 321 3.70 -16.64 12.21
N GLU A 322 4.59 -16.90 11.26
CA GLU A 322 6.03 -16.71 11.46
C GLU A 322 6.41 -15.23 11.64
N VAL A 323 5.81 -14.34 10.83
CA VAL A 323 6.00 -12.89 10.96
C VAL A 323 5.47 -12.39 12.30
N THR A 324 4.28 -12.83 12.71
CA THR A 324 3.67 -12.43 13.98
C THR A 324 4.54 -12.84 15.17
N ARG A 325 5.07 -14.06 15.17
CA ARG A 325 6.01 -14.52 16.22
C ARG A 325 7.29 -13.67 16.28
N LEU A 326 7.82 -13.24 15.13
CA LEU A 326 8.96 -12.30 15.12
C LEU A 326 8.59 -10.93 15.71
N ILE A 327 7.41 -10.41 15.37
CA ILE A 327 6.89 -9.13 15.92
C ILE A 327 6.79 -9.23 17.45
N GLU A 328 6.15 -10.26 17.97
CA GLU A 328 5.97 -10.50 19.40
C GLU A 328 7.33 -10.66 20.13
N HIS A 329 8.25 -11.42 19.53
CA HIS A 329 9.59 -11.58 20.08
C HIS A 329 10.35 -10.26 20.17
N VAL A 330 10.35 -9.45 19.10
CA VAL A 330 10.99 -8.12 19.11
C VAL A 330 10.36 -7.21 20.15
N GLN A 331 9.02 -7.17 20.24
CA GLN A 331 8.32 -6.36 21.24
C GLN A 331 8.72 -6.76 22.66
N LYS A 332 8.79 -8.05 22.93
CA LYS A 332 9.21 -8.58 24.24
C LYS A 332 10.66 -8.19 24.55
N GLU A 333 11.60 -8.50 23.66
CA GLU A 333 13.04 -8.20 23.88
C GLU A 333 13.31 -6.71 24.09
N VAL A 334 12.68 -5.85 23.27
CA VAL A 334 12.83 -4.39 23.41
C VAL A 334 12.23 -3.92 24.74
N THR A 335 11.03 -4.39 25.10
CA THR A 335 10.37 -4.00 26.36
C THR A 335 11.18 -4.45 27.56
N ASP A 336 11.65 -5.71 27.61
CA ASP A 336 12.38 -6.28 28.73
C ASP A 336 13.72 -5.58 28.97
N ARG A 337 14.40 -5.17 27.90
CA ARG A 337 15.75 -4.58 28.00
C ARG A 337 15.80 -3.05 28.05
N THR A 338 14.75 -2.37 27.55
CA THR A 338 14.74 -0.90 27.45
C THR A 338 13.57 -0.23 28.15
N GLY A 339 12.54 -0.99 28.54
CA GLY A 339 11.27 -0.47 29.06
C GLY A 339 10.35 0.14 27.97
N ILE A 340 10.79 0.23 26.72
CA ILE A 340 10.05 0.85 25.62
C ILE A 340 9.12 -0.18 24.97
N LYS A 341 7.82 0.15 24.88
CA LYS A 341 6.82 -0.69 24.19
C LYS A 341 6.69 -0.26 22.73
N LEU A 342 7.20 -1.07 21.81
CA LEU A 342 7.07 -0.83 20.37
C LEU A 342 5.64 -1.07 19.90
N GLN A 343 5.05 -0.10 19.20
CA GLN A 343 3.76 -0.23 18.53
C GLN A 343 3.97 -0.62 17.07
N THR A 344 3.16 -1.54 16.55
CA THR A 344 3.21 -1.89 15.12
C THR A 344 2.75 -0.71 14.25
N GLU A 345 3.46 -0.48 13.14
CA GLU A 345 3.04 0.39 12.04
C GLU A 345 2.30 -0.42 10.97
N ILE A 346 2.73 -1.66 10.75
CA ILE A 346 2.07 -2.58 9.84
C ILE A 346 0.64 -2.91 10.31
N VAL A 347 -0.29 -2.93 9.38
CA VAL A 347 -1.67 -3.39 9.62
C VAL A 347 -1.70 -4.92 9.53
N ILE A 348 -2.23 -5.58 10.56
CA ILE A 348 -2.43 -7.03 10.56
C ILE A 348 -3.94 -7.28 10.41
N ALA A 349 -4.34 -7.98 9.35
CA ALA A 349 -5.75 -8.22 9.02
C ALA A 349 -6.05 -9.70 8.85
N GLY A 350 -7.31 -10.08 9.10
CA GLY A 350 -7.79 -11.46 8.94
C GLY A 350 -7.59 -12.33 10.17
N GLU A 351 -7.77 -13.66 9.98
CA GLU A 351 -7.78 -14.70 11.02
C GLU A 351 -6.57 -15.64 10.92
#